data_6c599c47a30f69c99c74e8d29233f99a
#
_entry.id   6c599c47a30f69c99c74e8d29233f99a
#
_cell.length_a   1.000
_cell.length_b   1.000
_cell.length_c   1.000
_cell.angle_alpha   90.00
_cell.angle_beta   90.00
_cell.angle_gamma   90.00
#
_symmetry.space_group_name_H-M   'P 1'
#
loop_
_entity.id
_entity.type
_entity.pdbx_description
1 polymer ?
#
loop_
_entity_poly.entity_id
_entity_poly.type
_entity_poly.pdbx_seq_one_letter_code
_entity_poly.pdbx_strand_id
1 'polypeptide(L)'
;MFSRFGTYVFAAVMALCTQAYAAPTVRVGYIPVLGSAPLFVMDGRHWLKDAGIDMQLIRFQSGPQAIQALAAGKIDAYVAGVLPLLQARAHGVNVKVVASAAIEELEVMANGPLAQGLPETASQPMEGAALKQRFDDFARTNGRKAKIGAQPLGSVPDSMLRYWLKARNDLDPAQVAEIVGVDLDAEQQAFLAGAVDAAVLREPTLTLVRHRLPQARILATGHDMMPGQPGSVLAILNEDAPDRAEWKDKFLAAFVRATDLLSHSPDEAVPYVRSALAGGMLPQAIVQESLRASASHYVSDPSIIVDSVSKLQDFEVQNGLLHTAQPVADLFDLESYRRLGK
;
A
#
# COMPACT_ATOMS: atom_id res chain seq x y z
N MET A 1 68.68 25.26 56.28
CA MET A 1 68.45 24.03 55.50
C MET A 1 66.96 23.99 55.26
N PHE A 2 66.50 24.52 54.12
CA PHE A 2 65.07 24.75 53.85
C PHE A 2 64.54 23.71 52.83
N SER A 3 63.57 22.92 53.27
CA SER A 3 62.81 21.98 52.43
C SER A 3 61.59 22.72 51.79
N ARG A 4 61.53 22.73 50.47
CA ARG A 4 60.38 23.25 49.72
C ARG A 4 59.41 22.10 49.37
N PHE A 5 58.21 22.11 49.97
CA PHE A 5 57.12 21.26 49.60
C PHE A 5 56.44 21.86 48.32
N GLY A 6 56.50 21.13 47.26
CA GLY A 6 55.75 21.46 46.01
C GLY A 6 54.37 20.83 46.04
N THR A 7 53.34 21.67 46.05
CA THR A 7 51.94 21.26 45.97
C THR A 7 51.60 21.02 44.52
N TYR A 8 51.33 19.76 44.15
CA TYR A 8 50.77 19.41 42.84
C TYR A 8 49.23 19.53 42.87
N VAL A 9 48.71 20.55 42.22
CA VAL A 9 47.29 20.69 41.97
C VAL A 9 46.92 19.77 40.76
N PHE A 10 46.21 18.69 41.06
CA PHE A 10 45.69 17.76 40.04
C PHE A 10 44.37 18.36 39.53
N ALA A 11 44.37 19.03 38.35
CA ALA A 11 43.19 19.49 37.69
C ALA A 11 42.51 18.27 37.00
N ALA A 12 41.47 17.73 37.65
CA ALA A 12 40.60 16.72 37.00
C ALA A 12 39.70 17.41 35.94
N VAL A 13 40.09 17.29 34.69
CA VAL A 13 39.21 17.64 33.55
C VAL A 13 38.14 16.55 33.46
N MET A 14 36.94 16.83 33.96
CA MET A 14 35.74 16.03 33.64
C MET A 14 35.43 16.24 32.17
N ALA A 15 35.84 15.31 31.31
CA ALA A 15 35.35 15.17 29.99
C ALA A 15 33.87 14.73 30.07
N LEU A 16 32.92 15.66 29.91
CA LEU A 16 31.52 15.35 29.63
C LEU A 16 31.49 14.65 28.29
N CYS A 17 31.53 13.32 28.29
CA CYS A 17 31.12 12.53 27.13
C CYS A 17 29.62 12.76 26.93
N THR A 18 29.25 13.74 26.14
CA THR A 18 27.92 13.78 25.53
C THR A 18 27.81 12.52 24.65
N GLN A 19 27.17 11.49 25.19
CA GLN A 19 26.74 10.38 24.34
C GLN A 19 25.83 10.99 23.29
N ALA A 20 26.34 11.13 22.06
CA ALA A 20 25.52 11.40 20.92
C ALA A 20 24.58 10.19 20.77
N TYR A 21 23.35 10.34 21.24
CA TYR A 21 22.31 9.35 21.00
C TYR A 21 22.15 9.29 19.48
N ALA A 22 22.52 8.18 18.87
CA ALA A 22 22.27 7.97 17.46
C ALA A 22 20.75 8.04 17.25
N ALA A 23 20.33 8.82 16.24
CA ALA A 23 18.91 8.91 15.89
C ALA A 23 18.35 7.49 15.66
N PRO A 24 17.15 7.16 16.19
CA PRO A 24 16.56 5.86 15.94
C PRO A 24 16.32 5.70 14.44
N THR A 25 16.78 4.57 13.90
CA THR A 25 16.57 4.21 12.49
C THR A 25 15.30 3.39 12.37
N VAL A 26 14.35 3.88 11.55
CA VAL A 26 13.08 3.20 11.24
C VAL A 26 13.13 2.65 9.82
N ARG A 27 13.15 1.33 9.69
CA ARG A 27 13.15 0.63 8.40
C ARG A 27 11.72 0.42 7.95
N VAL A 28 11.33 1.05 6.84
CA VAL A 28 9.96 1.03 6.33
C VAL A 28 9.90 0.22 5.03
N GLY A 29 9.22 -0.91 5.07
CA GLY A 29 8.90 -1.68 3.87
C GLY A 29 7.72 -1.07 3.11
N TYR A 30 7.86 -0.90 1.80
CA TYR A 30 6.81 -0.32 0.97
C TYR A 30 6.74 -0.95 -0.42
N ILE A 31 5.59 -0.80 -1.08
CA ILE A 31 5.39 -1.11 -2.49
C ILE A 31 5.36 0.23 -3.25
N PRO A 32 6.06 0.36 -4.41
CA PRO A 32 6.20 1.63 -5.14
C PRO A 32 4.94 1.99 -5.94
N VAL A 33 3.85 2.26 -5.22
CA VAL A 33 2.55 2.74 -5.73
C VAL A 33 2.15 4.01 -5.01
N LEU A 34 1.12 4.71 -5.49
CA LEU A 34 0.71 5.99 -4.86
C LEU A 34 0.14 5.81 -3.46
N GLY A 35 -0.36 4.64 -3.07
CA GLY A 35 -0.68 4.35 -1.67
C GLY A 35 0.51 4.48 -0.70
N SER A 36 1.76 4.45 -1.22
CA SER A 36 2.98 4.71 -0.44
C SER A 36 3.47 6.16 -0.54
N ALA A 37 2.78 7.04 -1.27
CA ALA A 37 3.21 8.43 -1.48
C ALA A 37 3.38 9.24 -0.17
N PRO A 38 2.62 8.99 0.93
CA PRO A 38 2.90 9.67 2.19
C PRO A 38 4.36 9.52 2.65
N LEU A 39 4.98 8.34 2.47
CA LEU A 39 6.39 8.13 2.80
C LEU A 39 7.33 9.03 1.98
N PHE A 40 7.04 9.17 0.69
CA PHE A 40 7.88 9.96 -0.22
C PHE A 40 7.80 11.46 0.08
N VAL A 41 6.62 11.93 0.51
CA VAL A 41 6.44 13.31 0.99
C VAL A 41 7.20 13.53 2.29
N MET A 42 7.08 12.62 3.26
CA MET A 42 7.77 12.71 4.55
C MET A 42 9.29 12.75 4.36
N ASP A 43 9.82 11.86 3.50
CA ASP A 43 11.26 11.77 3.20
C ASP A 43 11.75 13.04 2.48
N GLY A 44 11.08 13.42 1.39
CA GLY A 44 11.47 14.59 0.60
C GLY A 44 11.33 15.94 1.33
N ARG A 45 10.44 16.02 2.31
CA ARG A 45 10.27 17.18 3.20
C ARG A 45 11.17 17.10 4.45
N HIS A 46 11.90 16.01 4.65
CA HIS A 46 12.78 15.75 5.80
C HIS A 46 12.10 15.79 7.17
N TRP A 47 10.77 15.60 7.23
CA TRP A 47 9.99 15.78 8.46
C TRP A 47 10.41 14.85 9.60
N LEU A 48 10.80 13.61 9.29
CA LEU A 48 11.29 12.68 10.30
C LEU A 48 12.73 12.99 10.71
N LYS A 49 13.59 13.36 9.75
CA LYS A 49 14.97 13.77 10.04
C LYS A 49 15.02 14.97 10.97
N ASP A 50 14.16 15.98 10.72
CA ASP A 50 14.02 17.16 11.57
C ASP A 50 13.48 16.81 12.97
N ALA A 51 12.70 15.70 13.07
CA ALA A 51 12.22 15.15 14.35
C ALA A 51 13.22 14.21 15.03
N GLY A 52 14.44 14.07 14.47
CA GLY A 52 15.51 13.22 15.02
C GLY A 52 15.34 11.73 14.72
N ILE A 53 14.64 11.37 13.64
CA ILE A 53 14.39 9.97 13.22
C ILE A 53 15.01 9.76 11.84
N ASP A 54 15.85 8.73 11.70
CA ASP A 54 16.39 8.28 10.42
C ASP A 54 15.42 7.27 9.79
N MET A 55 14.86 7.58 8.61
CA MET A 55 13.93 6.69 7.89
C MET A 55 14.63 6.02 6.72
N GLN A 56 14.63 4.70 6.72
CA GLN A 56 15.17 3.88 5.62
C GLN A 56 14.03 3.20 4.86
N LEU A 57 13.85 3.56 3.60
CA LEU A 57 12.83 3.01 2.72
C LEU A 57 13.34 1.74 2.03
N ILE A 58 12.63 0.61 2.22
CA ILE A 58 12.95 -0.70 1.65
C ILE A 58 11.84 -1.13 0.70
N ARG A 59 12.15 -1.18 -0.59
CA ARG A 59 11.20 -1.51 -1.65
C ARG A 59 10.92 -3.01 -1.74
N PHE A 60 9.63 -3.35 -1.88
CA PHE A 60 9.14 -4.70 -2.19
C PHE A 60 8.26 -4.68 -3.44
N GLN A 61 8.05 -5.86 -4.03
CA GLN A 61 7.23 -6.04 -5.24
C GLN A 61 5.79 -6.46 -4.92
N SER A 62 5.54 -6.96 -3.70
CA SER A 62 4.23 -7.41 -3.26
C SER A 62 4.09 -7.36 -1.74
N GLY A 63 2.82 -7.28 -1.25
CA GLY A 63 2.52 -7.30 0.18
C GLY A 63 3.04 -8.55 0.89
N PRO A 64 2.81 -9.76 0.36
CA PRO A 64 3.34 -10.99 0.95
C PRO A 64 4.86 -11.01 1.12
N GLN A 65 5.64 -10.45 0.17
CA GLN A 65 7.10 -10.32 0.33
C GLN A 65 7.46 -9.37 1.49
N ALA A 66 6.80 -8.22 1.58
CA ALA A 66 7.05 -7.26 2.64
C ALA A 66 6.68 -7.81 4.03
N ILE A 67 5.62 -8.63 4.13
CA ILE A 67 5.23 -9.27 5.38
C ILE A 67 6.26 -10.30 5.87
N GLN A 68 6.90 -11.03 4.97
CA GLN A 68 8.00 -11.93 5.35
C GLN A 68 9.16 -11.15 5.96
N ALA A 69 9.49 -9.98 5.41
CA ALA A 69 10.53 -9.11 5.96
C ALA A 69 10.12 -8.53 7.32
N LEU A 70 8.84 -8.16 7.50
CA LEU A 70 8.30 -7.67 8.77
C LEU A 70 8.36 -8.76 9.85
N ALA A 71 7.89 -9.96 9.55
CA ALA A 71 7.92 -11.11 10.46
C ALA A 71 9.37 -11.51 10.86
N ALA A 72 10.33 -11.31 9.96
CA ALA A 72 11.75 -11.55 10.21
C ALA A 72 12.46 -10.38 10.92
N GLY A 73 11.75 -9.31 11.33
CA GLY A 73 12.34 -8.12 11.97
C GLY A 73 13.29 -7.34 11.06
N LYS A 74 13.18 -7.48 9.74
CA LYS A 74 14.00 -6.75 8.75
C LYS A 74 13.46 -5.35 8.47
N ILE A 75 12.18 -5.13 8.72
CA ILE A 75 11.52 -3.82 8.68
C ILE A 75 10.75 -3.61 9.99
N ASP A 76 10.57 -2.36 10.38
CA ASP A 76 9.92 -1.93 11.62
C ASP A 76 8.50 -1.43 11.36
N ALA A 77 8.28 -0.89 10.17
CA ALA A 77 7.00 -0.41 9.67
C ALA A 77 6.74 -0.91 8.24
N TYR A 78 5.47 -0.91 7.85
CA TYR A 78 4.97 -1.46 6.60
C TYR A 78 3.96 -0.49 5.98
N VAL A 79 4.14 -0.15 4.70
CA VAL A 79 3.15 0.62 3.93
C VAL A 79 2.80 -0.12 2.65
N ALA A 80 1.71 -0.85 2.71
CA ALA A 80 1.12 -1.58 1.59
C ALA A 80 -0.29 -2.08 1.97
N GLY A 81 -0.84 -3.02 1.21
CA GLY A 81 -2.19 -3.55 1.44
C GLY A 81 -2.38 -4.25 2.79
N VAL A 82 -3.57 -4.16 3.35
CA VAL A 82 -3.90 -4.61 4.72
C VAL A 82 -4.00 -6.14 4.88
N LEU A 83 -4.44 -6.88 3.85
CA LEU A 83 -4.76 -8.31 3.99
C LEU A 83 -3.57 -9.19 4.40
N PRO A 84 -2.34 -8.99 3.87
CA PRO A 84 -1.19 -9.76 4.33
C PRO A 84 -0.90 -9.63 5.83
N LEU A 85 -1.35 -8.53 6.47
CA LEU A 85 -1.20 -8.34 7.92
C LEU A 85 -2.07 -9.29 8.74
N LEU A 86 -3.25 -9.70 8.23
CA LEU A 86 -4.09 -10.72 8.86
C LEU A 86 -3.35 -12.07 8.91
N GLN A 87 -2.68 -12.44 7.81
CA GLN A 87 -1.87 -13.66 7.76
C GLN A 87 -0.68 -13.57 8.74
N ALA A 88 0.02 -12.43 8.78
CA ALA A 88 1.11 -12.21 9.72
C ALA A 88 0.65 -12.39 11.17
N ARG A 89 -0.49 -11.81 11.54
CA ARG A 89 -1.06 -11.97 12.89
C ARG A 89 -1.46 -13.41 13.19
N ALA A 90 -2.06 -14.11 12.23
CA ALA A 90 -2.38 -15.53 12.38
C ALA A 90 -1.13 -16.40 12.66
N HIS A 91 0.05 -15.94 12.25
CA HIS A 91 1.35 -16.55 12.56
C HIS A 91 2.05 -15.93 13.78
N GLY A 92 1.35 -15.14 14.59
CA GLY A 92 1.85 -14.60 15.86
C GLY A 92 2.68 -13.31 15.74
N VAL A 93 2.72 -12.68 14.58
CA VAL A 93 3.41 -11.38 14.42
C VAL A 93 2.58 -10.30 15.11
N ASN A 94 3.18 -9.62 16.10
CA ASN A 94 2.52 -8.53 16.81
C ASN A 94 2.64 -7.23 16.00
N VAL A 95 1.70 -7.00 15.07
CA VAL A 95 1.64 -5.82 14.22
C VAL A 95 0.30 -5.12 14.38
N LYS A 96 0.31 -3.78 14.30
CA LYS A 96 -0.88 -2.92 14.39
C LYS A 96 -0.94 -1.96 13.21
N VAL A 97 -2.12 -1.85 12.59
CA VAL A 97 -2.45 -0.76 11.66
C VAL A 97 -2.74 0.49 12.48
N VAL A 98 -1.98 1.55 12.23
CA VAL A 98 -2.07 2.82 12.96
C VAL A 98 -2.66 3.95 12.12
N ALA A 99 -2.65 3.82 10.79
CA ALA A 99 -3.32 4.72 9.86
C ALA A 99 -3.73 4.00 8.57
N SER A 100 -4.77 4.48 7.90
CA SER A 100 -5.00 4.24 6.49
C SER A 100 -4.07 5.14 5.66
N ALA A 101 -3.84 4.82 4.41
CA ALA A 101 -3.15 5.69 3.47
C ALA A 101 -4.05 6.01 2.28
N ALA A 102 -4.74 5.00 1.76
CA ALA A 102 -5.66 5.12 0.64
C ALA A 102 -6.77 4.08 0.71
N ILE A 103 -7.91 4.42 0.12
CA ILE A 103 -9.05 3.53 -0.12
C ILE A 103 -9.39 3.52 -1.60
N GLU A 104 -10.07 2.48 -2.07
CA GLU A 104 -10.59 2.37 -3.45
C GLU A 104 -9.54 2.68 -4.54
N GLU A 105 -8.27 2.37 -4.26
CA GLU A 105 -7.13 2.70 -5.14
C GLU A 105 -6.91 1.73 -6.31
N LEU A 106 -7.71 0.65 -6.37
CA LEU A 106 -7.58 -0.39 -7.39
C LEU A 106 -8.60 -0.20 -8.50
N GLU A 107 -8.20 -0.51 -9.75
CA GLU A 107 -9.10 -0.64 -10.88
C GLU A 107 -8.80 -1.93 -11.66
N VAL A 108 -9.80 -2.58 -12.18
CA VAL A 108 -9.65 -3.65 -13.18
C VAL A 108 -9.65 -2.99 -14.55
N MET A 109 -8.47 -2.93 -15.17
CA MET A 109 -8.31 -2.44 -16.54
C MET A 109 -8.38 -3.59 -17.53
N ALA A 110 -9.18 -3.46 -18.58
CA ALA A 110 -9.27 -4.39 -19.71
C ALA A 110 -8.61 -3.82 -20.97
N ASN A 111 -8.09 -4.68 -21.83
CA ASN A 111 -7.49 -4.32 -23.12
C ASN A 111 -7.99 -5.28 -24.21
N GLY A 112 -7.76 -4.90 -25.48
CA GLY A 112 -8.11 -5.73 -26.64
C GLY A 112 -9.60 -6.11 -26.70
N PRO A 113 -9.92 -7.38 -27.06
CA PRO A 113 -11.33 -7.83 -27.19
C PRO A 113 -12.15 -7.67 -25.92
N LEU A 114 -11.53 -7.81 -24.74
CA LEU A 114 -12.24 -7.68 -23.46
C LEU A 114 -12.69 -6.23 -23.18
N ALA A 115 -11.95 -5.25 -23.68
CA ALA A 115 -12.25 -3.82 -23.55
C ALA A 115 -13.28 -3.31 -24.60
N GLN A 116 -13.54 -4.09 -25.66
CA GLN A 116 -14.32 -3.64 -26.80
C GLN A 116 -15.76 -3.28 -26.39
N GLY A 117 -16.22 -2.08 -26.76
CA GLY A 117 -17.58 -1.60 -26.43
C GLY A 117 -17.75 -1.12 -24.97
N LEU A 118 -16.69 -1.12 -24.15
CA LEU A 118 -16.73 -0.43 -22.86
C LEU A 118 -16.57 1.09 -23.05
N PRO A 119 -17.23 1.91 -22.23
CA PRO A 119 -17.09 3.37 -22.29
C PRO A 119 -15.66 3.81 -21.91
N GLU A 120 -15.28 5.02 -22.33
CA GLU A 120 -13.97 5.59 -21.97
C GLU A 120 -13.83 5.85 -20.47
N THR A 121 -14.92 6.25 -19.84
CA THR A 121 -15.01 6.47 -18.40
C THR A 121 -15.94 5.45 -17.76
N ALA A 122 -15.62 4.97 -16.57
CA ALA A 122 -16.50 4.09 -15.80
C ALA A 122 -17.78 4.85 -15.43
N SER A 123 -18.81 4.76 -16.26
CA SER A 123 -20.08 5.48 -16.05
C SER A 123 -21.13 4.64 -15.31
N GLN A 124 -21.07 3.33 -15.45
CA GLN A 124 -21.93 2.38 -14.75
C GLN A 124 -21.17 1.07 -14.53
N PRO A 125 -21.25 0.47 -13.33
CA PRO A 125 -20.62 -0.82 -13.07
C PRO A 125 -21.23 -1.90 -13.95
N MET A 126 -20.39 -2.75 -14.53
CA MET A 126 -20.83 -3.96 -15.20
C MET A 126 -20.92 -5.08 -14.18
N GLU A 127 -22.13 -5.59 -13.95
CA GLU A 127 -22.36 -6.56 -12.87
C GLU A 127 -23.16 -7.79 -13.36
N GLY A 128 -23.08 -8.87 -12.59
CA GLY A 128 -23.91 -10.07 -12.72
C GLY A 128 -23.89 -10.68 -14.11
N ALA A 129 -25.07 -10.80 -14.71
CA ALA A 129 -25.25 -11.46 -16.01
C ALA A 129 -24.51 -10.74 -17.16
N ALA A 130 -24.41 -9.41 -17.13
CA ALA A 130 -23.71 -8.64 -18.17
C ALA A 130 -22.19 -8.88 -18.12
N LEU A 131 -21.64 -8.95 -16.92
CA LEU A 131 -20.22 -9.28 -16.72
C LEU A 131 -19.93 -10.73 -17.15
N LYS A 132 -20.80 -11.66 -16.75
CA LYS A 132 -20.69 -13.07 -17.19
C LYS A 132 -20.70 -13.18 -18.71
N GLN A 133 -21.69 -12.54 -19.36
CA GLN A 133 -21.81 -12.56 -20.81
C GLN A 133 -20.54 -12.03 -21.49
N ARG A 134 -19.90 -11.00 -20.97
CA ARG A 134 -18.64 -10.47 -21.51
C ARG A 134 -17.52 -11.50 -21.48
N PHE A 135 -17.34 -12.21 -20.37
CA PHE A 135 -16.33 -13.27 -20.27
C PHE A 135 -16.65 -14.47 -21.17
N ASP A 136 -17.93 -14.85 -21.27
CA ASP A 136 -18.38 -15.95 -22.15
C ASP A 136 -18.16 -15.59 -23.61
N ASP A 137 -18.48 -14.35 -24.02
CA ASP A 137 -18.27 -13.86 -25.39
C ASP A 137 -16.78 -13.80 -25.74
N PHE A 138 -15.96 -13.32 -24.80
CA PHE A 138 -14.51 -13.35 -24.96
C PHE A 138 -14.00 -14.79 -25.15
N ALA A 139 -14.42 -15.71 -24.30
CA ALA A 139 -13.98 -17.10 -24.36
C ALA A 139 -14.41 -17.78 -25.67
N ARG A 140 -15.64 -17.54 -26.12
CA ARG A 140 -16.17 -18.06 -27.38
C ARG A 140 -15.39 -17.52 -28.60
N THR A 141 -15.07 -16.23 -28.58
CA THR A 141 -14.40 -15.58 -29.71
C THR A 141 -12.92 -15.93 -29.78
N ASN A 142 -12.25 -16.08 -28.63
CA ASN A 142 -10.80 -16.27 -28.57
C ASN A 142 -10.39 -17.74 -28.32
N GLY A 143 -11.35 -18.66 -28.09
CA GLY A 143 -11.09 -20.08 -27.82
C GLY A 143 -10.38 -20.34 -26.47
N ARG A 144 -10.37 -19.36 -25.57
CA ARG A 144 -9.77 -19.44 -24.24
C ARG A 144 -10.41 -18.47 -23.26
N LYS A 145 -10.26 -18.71 -21.97
CA LYS A 145 -10.66 -17.73 -20.94
C LYS A 145 -9.78 -16.49 -21.00
N ALA A 146 -10.33 -15.38 -20.54
CA ALA A 146 -9.58 -14.15 -20.35
C ALA A 146 -8.50 -14.35 -19.27
N LYS A 147 -7.29 -13.84 -19.52
CA LYS A 147 -6.22 -13.78 -18.53
C LYS A 147 -6.29 -12.45 -17.79
N ILE A 148 -6.38 -12.53 -16.46
CA ILE A 148 -6.40 -11.33 -15.61
C ILE A 148 -5.14 -11.34 -14.73
N GLY A 149 -4.27 -10.36 -14.94
CA GLY A 149 -3.12 -10.13 -14.08
C GLY A 149 -3.58 -9.60 -12.71
N ALA A 150 -2.97 -10.12 -11.66
CA ALA A 150 -3.10 -9.60 -10.31
C ALA A 150 -1.79 -9.82 -9.56
N GLN A 151 -1.56 -9.11 -8.45
CA GLN A 151 -0.43 -9.40 -7.60
C GLN A 151 -0.57 -10.80 -6.96
N PRO A 152 0.50 -11.36 -6.37
CA PRO A 152 0.48 -12.73 -5.86
C PRO A 152 -0.67 -13.02 -4.90
N LEU A 153 -1.07 -14.29 -4.83
CA LEU A 153 -2.11 -14.78 -3.95
C LEU A 153 -1.96 -14.27 -2.51
N GLY A 154 -3.05 -13.81 -1.91
CA GLY A 154 -3.08 -13.21 -0.58
C GLY A 154 -2.68 -11.72 -0.54
N SER A 155 -2.42 -11.10 -1.70
CA SER A 155 -2.33 -9.65 -1.83
C SER A 155 -3.73 -9.03 -1.93
N VAL A 156 -3.85 -7.72 -1.61
CA VAL A 156 -5.14 -7.02 -1.76
C VAL A 156 -5.66 -7.07 -3.21
N PRO A 157 -4.85 -6.84 -4.26
CA PRO A 157 -5.34 -6.95 -5.64
C PRO A 157 -5.92 -8.32 -6.00
N ASP A 158 -5.27 -9.41 -5.61
CA ASP A 158 -5.77 -10.77 -5.87
C ASP A 158 -7.08 -11.04 -5.12
N SER A 159 -7.12 -10.75 -3.82
CA SER A 159 -8.32 -10.98 -3.01
C SER A 159 -9.49 -10.11 -3.45
N MET A 160 -9.25 -8.86 -3.83
CA MET A 160 -10.28 -7.97 -4.34
C MET A 160 -10.85 -8.43 -5.69
N LEU A 161 -10.00 -8.90 -6.60
CA LEU A 161 -10.46 -9.47 -7.87
C LEU A 161 -11.38 -10.68 -7.63
N ARG A 162 -10.97 -11.59 -6.73
CA ARG A 162 -11.77 -12.77 -6.39
C ARG A 162 -13.07 -12.41 -5.69
N TYR A 163 -13.03 -11.44 -4.78
CA TYR A 163 -14.20 -10.92 -4.08
C TYR A 163 -15.19 -10.30 -5.08
N TRP A 164 -14.72 -9.45 -5.99
CA TRP A 164 -15.54 -8.84 -7.02
C TRP A 164 -16.22 -9.87 -7.92
N LEU A 165 -15.45 -10.85 -8.42
CA LEU A 165 -16.02 -11.89 -9.27
C LEU A 165 -17.03 -12.75 -8.48
N LYS A 166 -16.67 -13.27 -7.31
CA LYS A 166 -17.45 -14.29 -6.61
C LYS A 166 -18.51 -13.69 -5.69
N ALA A 167 -18.13 -12.77 -4.80
CA ALA A 167 -19.05 -12.26 -3.79
C ALA A 167 -19.99 -11.17 -4.32
N ARG A 168 -19.51 -10.32 -5.25
CA ARG A 168 -20.31 -9.24 -5.83
C ARG A 168 -21.12 -9.66 -7.04
N ASN A 169 -20.58 -10.57 -7.85
CA ASN A 169 -21.17 -10.91 -9.16
C ASN A 169 -21.64 -12.37 -9.27
N ASP A 170 -21.48 -13.17 -8.23
CA ASP A 170 -21.82 -14.60 -8.22
C ASP A 170 -21.16 -15.39 -9.37
N LEU A 171 -19.92 -15.03 -9.69
CA LEU A 171 -19.11 -15.66 -10.74
C LEU A 171 -17.96 -16.44 -10.09
N ASP A 172 -17.85 -17.72 -10.40
CA ASP A 172 -16.67 -18.51 -10.00
C ASP A 172 -15.45 -18.01 -10.80
N PRO A 173 -14.42 -17.44 -10.15
CA PRO A 173 -13.23 -16.94 -10.83
C PRO A 173 -12.58 -17.98 -11.74
N ALA A 174 -12.53 -19.24 -11.31
CA ALA A 174 -11.93 -20.32 -12.08
C ALA A 174 -12.74 -20.69 -13.34
N GLN A 175 -14.04 -20.37 -13.38
CA GLN A 175 -14.89 -20.61 -14.54
C GLN A 175 -14.76 -19.51 -15.59
N VAL A 176 -14.66 -18.25 -15.16
CA VAL A 176 -14.76 -17.10 -16.07
C VAL A 176 -13.40 -16.57 -16.55
N ALA A 177 -12.33 -16.74 -15.77
CA ALA A 177 -11.02 -16.20 -16.08
C ALA A 177 -9.87 -17.12 -15.64
N GLU A 178 -8.67 -16.87 -16.18
CA GLU A 178 -7.40 -17.36 -15.68
C GLU A 178 -6.73 -16.21 -14.93
N ILE A 179 -6.65 -16.30 -13.58
CA ILE A 179 -5.97 -15.29 -12.77
C ILE A 179 -4.48 -15.60 -12.75
N VAL A 180 -3.67 -14.65 -13.22
CA VAL A 180 -2.21 -14.76 -13.34
C VAL A 180 -1.58 -13.95 -12.21
N GLY A 181 -1.08 -14.64 -11.16
CA GLY A 181 -0.41 -14.01 -10.03
C GLY A 181 1.03 -13.64 -10.39
N VAL A 182 1.35 -12.33 -10.42
CA VAL A 182 2.68 -11.82 -10.76
C VAL A 182 3.02 -10.60 -9.90
N ASP A 183 4.32 -10.35 -9.71
CA ASP A 183 4.79 -9.17 -8.99
C ASP A 183 4.47 -7.87 -9.73
N LEU A 184 4.42 -6.75 -9.01
CA LEU A 184 3.95 -5.45 -9.50
C LEU A 184 4.55 -5.01 -10.84
N ASP A 185 5.89 -5.06 -10.97
CA ASP A 185 6.54 -4.61 -12.21
C ASP A 185 6.24 -5.57 -13.38
N ALA A 186 6.13 -6.88 -13.11
CA ALA A 186 5.78 -7.89 -14.11
C ALA A 186 4.31 -7.77 -14.55
N GLU A 187 3.40 -7.45 -13.62
CA GLU A 187 1.98 -7.21 -13.91
C GLU A 187 1.80 -6.04 -14.88
N GLN A 188 2.46 -4.91 -14.60
CA GLN A 188 2.46 -3.74 -15.48
C GLN A 188 2.99 -4.09 -16.88
N GLN A 189 4.12 -4.80 -16.96
CA GLN A 189 4.71 -5.19 -18.24
C GLN A 189 3.82 -6.17 -19.01
N ALA A 190 3.25 -7.17 -18.34
CA ALA A 190 2.34 -8.14 -18.94
C ALA A 190 1.10 -7.46 -19.55
N PHE A 191 0.52 -6.49 -18.85
CA PHE A 191 -0.64 -5.75 -19.35
C PHE A 191 -0.27 -4.85 -20.54
N LEU A 192 0.82 -4.07 -20.43
CA LEU A 192 1.29 -3.21 -21.53
C LEU A 192 1.69 -4.00 -22.78
N ALA A 193 2.21 -5.21 -22.63
CA ALA A 193 2.57 -6.10 -23.73
C ALA A 193 1.39 -6.90 -24.29
N GLY A 194 0.20 -6.84 -23.69
CA GLY A 194 -0.96 -7.65 -24.09
C GLY A 194 -0.83 -9.13 -23.76
N ALA A 195 0.05 -9.51 -22.81
CA ALA A 195 0.21 -10.88 -22.33
C ALA A 195 -0.94 -11.32 -21.42
N VAL A 196 -1.64 -10.34 -20.81
CA VAL A 196 -2.92 -10.52 -20.11
C VAL A 196 -3.98 -9.61 -20.73
N ASP A 197 -5.24 -10.03 -20.66
CA ASP A 197 -6.39 -9.34 -21.27
C ASP A 197 -6.97 -8.26 -20.35
N ALA A 198 -6.75 -8.43 -19.05
CA ALA A 198 -7.06 -7.44 -18.02
C ALA A 198 -6.01 -7.51 -16.90
N ALA A 199 -5.97 -6.48 -16.05
CA ALA A 199 -5.15 -6.48 -14.85
C ALA A 199 -5.75 -5.63 -13.74
N VAL A 200 -5.44 -5.96 -12.47
CA VAL A 200 -5.86 -5.19 -11.29
C VAL A 200 -4.76 -4.18 -10.97
N LEU A 201 -4.90 -3.00 -11.49
CA LEU A 201 -3.88 -1.95 -11.45
C LEU A 201 -4.22 -0.86 -10.43
N ARG A 202 -3.22 -0.05 -10.11
CA ARG A 202 -3.33 1.17 -9.30
C ARG A 202 -2.38 2.24 -9.81
N GLU A 203 -2.55 3.46 -9.35
CA GLU A 203 -1.67 4.56 -9.75
C GLU A 203 -0.21 4.36 -9.25
N PRO A 204 0.80 4.75 -10.02
CA PRO A 204 0.74 5.53 -11.28
C PRO A 204 0.56 4.68 -12.54
N THR A 205 0.44 3.35 -12.43
CA THR A 205 0.33 2.46 -13.61
C THR A 205 -0.97 2.71 -14.37
N LEU A 206 -2.08 3.04 -13.71
CA LEU A 206 -3.35 3.37 -14.37
C LEU A 206 -3.20 4.54 -15.33
N THR A 207 -2.65 5.66 -14.87
CA THR A 207 -2.37 6.82 -15.73
C THR A 207 -1.40 6.46 -16.86
N LEU A 208 -0.32 5.74 -16.57
CA LEU A 208 0.63 5.30 -17.59
C LEU A 208 -0.05 4.43 -18.68
N VAL A 209 -0.93 3.52 -18.28
CA VAL A 209 -1.71 2.67 -19.19
C VAL A 209 -2.63 3.51 -20.06
N ARG A 210 -3.37 4.46 -19.49
CA ARG A 210 -4.26 5.36 -20.26
C ARG A 210 -3.49 6.11 -21.36
N HIS A 211 -2.26 6.54 -21.08
CA HIS A 211 -1.40 7.21 -22.05
C HIS A 211 -0.81 6.27 -23.12
N ARG A 212 -0.45 5.05 -22.76
CA ARG A 212 0.22 4.10 -23.68
C ARG A 212 -0.74 3.20 -24.45
N LEU A 213 -1.89 2.92 -23.89
CA LEU A 213 -2.93 2.06 -24.43
C LEU A 213 -4.29 2.80 -24.39
N PRO A 214 -4.49 3.82 -25.24
CA PRO A 214 -5.69 4.66 -25.20
C PRO A 214 -7.00 3.86 -25.48
N GLN A 215 -6.88 2.62 -25.98
CA GLN A 215 -7.99 1.69 -26.15
C GLN A 215 -8.32 0.86 -24.90
N ALA A 216 -7.45 0.86 -23.88
CA ALA A 216 -7.74 0.19 -22.61
C ALA A 216 -8.93 0.85 -21.91
N ARG A 217 -9.74 0.07 -21.21
CA ARG A 217 -10.98 0.53 -20.56
C ARG A 217 -11.06 0.00 -19.13
N ILE A 218 -11.70 0.77 -18.27
CA ILE A 218 -12.02 0.34 -16.91
C ILE A 218 -13.16 -0.68 -17.00
N LEU A 219 -12.95 -1.86 -16.43
CA LEU A 219 -13.97 -2.90 -16.28
C LEU A 219 -14.65 -2.80 -14.91
N ALA A 220 -13.90 -2.43 -13.87
CA ALA A 220 -14.43 -2.13 -12.54
C ALA A 220 -13.48 -1.17 -11.80
N THR A 221 -14.05 -0.21 -11.07
CA THR A 221 -13.33 0.64 -10.11
C THR A 221 -13.21 -0.06 -8.77
N GLY A 222 -12.38 0.49 -7.85
CA GLY A 222 -12.30 0.02 -6.46
C GLY A 222 -13.66 0.05 -5.77
N HIS A 223 -14.42 1.11 -6.00
CA HIS A 223 -15.79 1.25 -5.49
C HIS A 223 -16.74 0.17 -6.02
N ASP A 224 -16.68 -0.14 -7.33
CA ASP A 224 -17.50 -1.20 -7.94
C ASP A 224 -17.17 -2.58 -7.36
N MET A 225 -15.89 -2.83 -7.13
CA MET A 225 -15.44 -4.07 -6.48
C MET A 225 -15.95 -4.16 -5.04
N MET A 226 -15.78 -3.10 -4.26
CA MET A 226 -16.22 -3.00 -2.87
C MET A 226 -16.26 -1.54 -2.44
N PRO A 227 -17.44 -0.95 -2.12
CA PRO A 227 -17.50 0.37 -1.52
C PRO A 227 -16.66 0.44 -0.24
N GLY A 228 -15.77 1.44 -0.12
CA GLY A 228 -14.80 1.54 0.96
C GLY A 228 -13.71 0.46 0.90
N GLN A 229 -13.35 0.02 -0.31
CA GLN A 229 -12.29 -0.96 -0.52
C GLN A 229 -11.02 -0.57 0.24
N PRO A 230 -10.51 -1.42 1.16
CA PRO A 230 -9.30 -1.12 1.90
C PRO A 230 -8.10 -1.20 0.95
N GLY A 231 -7.35 -0.12 0.87
CA GLY A 231 -6.14 -0.03 0.07
C GLY A 231 -4.87 -0.18 0.91
N SER A 232 -3.96 0.76 0.74
CA SER A 232 -2.71 0.82 1.48
C SER A 232 -2.91 1.36 2.90
N VAL A 233 -2.17 0.79 3.85
CA VAL A 233 -2.18 1.17 5.27
C VAL A 233 -0.77 1.36 5.80
N LEU A 234 -0.60 2.16 6.86
CA LEU A 234 0.59 2.16 7.71
C LEU A 234 0.38 1.16 8.85
N ALA A 235 1.24 0.15 8.91
CA ALA A 235 1.31 -0.76 10.04
C ALA A 235 2.70 -0.74 10.68
N ILE A 236 2.74 -0.89 12.01
CA ILE A 236 3.97 -0.85 12.81
C ILE A 236 4.02 -2.11 13.67
N LEU A 237 5.20 -2.72 13.80
CA LEU A 237 5.41 -3.79 14.77
C LEU A 237 5.15 -3.24 16.17
N ASN A 238 4.19 -3.87 16.86
CA ASN A 238 3.81 -3.49 18.21
C ASN A 238 4.66 -4.29 19.23
N GLU A 239 5.96 -4.01 19.25
CA GLU A 239 6.83 -4.53 20.31
C GLU A 239 6.93 -3.48 21.43
N ASP A 240 6.93 -3.95 22.68
CA ASP A 240 6.99 -3.11 23.87
C ASP A 240 8.42 -2.53 24.11
N ALA A 241 9.14 -2.20 23.04
CA ALA A 241 10.46 -1.58 23.13
C ALA A 241 10.29 -0.07 23.41
N PRO A 242 10.92 0.46 24.48
CA PRO A 242 10.78 1.89 24.86
C PRO A 242 11.14 2.87 23.75
N ASP A 243 12.14 2.53 22.92
CA ASP A 243 12.59 3.31 21.78
C ASP A 243 11.53 3.39 20.66
N ARG A 244 10.65 2.41 20.54
CA ARG A 244 9.55 2.43 19.56
C ARG A 244 8.46 3.42 19.94
N ALA A 245 8.10 3.53 21.20
CA ALA A 245 7.12 4.49 21.67
C ALA A 245 7.55 5.93 21.31
N GLU A 246 8.84 6.24 21.35
CA GLU A 246 9.37 7.58 21.08
C GLU A 246 9.19 7.99 19.61
N TRP A 247 9.47 7.10 18.65
CA TRP A 247 9.37 7.46 17.23
C TRP A 247 7.98 7.23 16.64
N LYS A 248 7.18 6.30 17.19
CA LYS A 248 5.88 5.89 16.64
C LYS A 248 4.91 7.06 16.47
N ASP A 249 4.72 7.87 17.51
CA ASP A 249 3.77 8.99 17.48
C ASP A 249 4.23 10.10 16.53
N LYS A 250 5.53 10.38 16.47
CA LYS A 250 6.11 11.33 15.52
C LYS A 250 5.96 10.84 14.07
N PHE A 251 6.21 9.56 13.84
CA PHE A 251 6.06 8.93 12.53
C PHE A 251 4.60 8.98 12.08
N LEU A 252 3.67 8.57 12.95
CA LEU A 252 2.23 8.59 12.68
C LEU A 252 1.76 10.01 12.36
N ALA A 253 2.14 11.01 13.15
CA ALA A 253 1.77 12.40 12.91
C ALA A 253 2.28 12.93 11.56
N ALA A 254 3.54 12.61 11.20
CA ALA A 254 4.10 12.97 9.91
C ALA A 254 3.39 12.26 8.74
N PHE A 255 3.04 10.97 8.93
CA PHE A 255 2.31 10.20 7.92
C PHE A 255 0.90 10.74 7.66
N VAL A 256 0.15 11.04 8.71
CA VAL A 256 -1.19 11.66 8.61
C VAL A 256 -1.10 13.02 7.92
N ARG A 257 -0.14 13.87 8.31
CA ARG A 257 0.12 15.15 7.65
C ARG A 257 0.44 15.00 6.17
N ALA A 258 1.21 13.98 5.79
CA ALA A 258 1.54 13.70 4.39
C ALA A 258 0.31 13.22 3.61
N THR A 259 -0.53 12.37 4.20
CA THR A 259 -1.78 11.92 3.61
C THR A 259 -2.75 13.08 3.40
N ASP A 260 -2.88 13.99 4.37
CA ASP A 260 -3.68 15.22 4.25
C ASP A 260 -3.16 16.14 3.12
N LEU A 261 -1.84 16.30 2.98
CA LEU A 261 -1.25 17.06 1.87
C LEU A 261 -1.60 16.46 0.52
N LEU A 262 -1.48 15.13 0.38
CA LEU A 262 -1.80 14.41 -0.85
C LEU A 262 -3.28 14.54 -1.24
N SER A 263 -4.18 14.55 -0.26
CA SER A 263 -5.61 14.73 -0.49
C SER A 263 -5.98 16.17 -0.93
N HIS A 264 -5.37 17.20 -0.32
CA HIS A 264 -5.78 18.59 -0.52
C HIS A 264 -4.89 19.38 -1.48
N SER A 265 -3.62 19.02 -1.60
CA SER A 265 -2.61 19.72 -2.39
C SER A 265 -1.68 18.74 -3.13
N PRO A 266 -2.22 17.82 -3.96
CA PRO A 266 -1.45 16.74 -4.59
C PRO A 266 -0.28 17.25 -5.44
N ASP A 267 -0.40 18.43 -6.06
CA ASP A 267 0.65 19.03 -6.89
C ASP A 267 1.92 19.35 -6.10
N GLU A 268 1.81 19.66 -4.81
CA GLU A 268 2.98 19.89 -3.96
C GLU A 268 3.81 18.64 -3.74
N ALA A 269 3.20 17.46 -3.86
CA ALA A 269 3.87 16.18 -3.68
C ALA A 269 4.66 15.71 -4.93
N VAL A 270 4.38 16.29 -6.10
CA VAL A 270 4.97 15.85 -7.39
C VAL A 270 6.48 15.68 -7.35
N PRO A 271 7.31 16.64 -6.88
CA PRO A 271 8.77 16.49 -6.89
C PRO A 271 9.24 15.30 -6.03
N TYR A 272 8.62 15.07 -4.90
CA TYR A 272 8.99 14.01 -3.94
C TYR A 272 8.59 12.63 -4.46
N VAL A 273 7.35 12.49 -4.91
CA VAL A 273 6.81 11.25 -5.45
C VAL A 273 7.55 10.85 -6.73
N ARG A 274 7.82 11.81 -7.63
CA ARG A 274 8.59 11.56 -8.85
C ARG A 274 9.99 11.07 -8.56
N SER A 275 10.68 11.67 -7.58
CA SER A 275 12.04 11.27 -7.19
C SER A 275 12.08 9.82 -6.67
N ALA A 276 11.07 9.42 -5.90
CA ALA A 276 11.00 8.11 -5.26
C ALA A 276 10.52 6.99 -6.20
N LEU A 277 9.57 7.30 -7.10
CA LEU A 277 9.02 6.30 -8.01
C LEU A 277 9.91 6.12 -9.25
N ALA A 278 10.18 4.86 -9.60
CA ALA A 278 10.96 4.46 -10.79
C ALA A 278 12.30 5.22 -10.94
N GLY A 279 12.91 5.63 -9.83
CA GLY A 279 14.18 6.38 -9.85
C GLY A 279 14.08 7.73 -10.58
N GLY A 280 12.89 8.36 -10.56
CA GLY A 280 12.64 9.63 -11.24
C GLY A 280 12.43 9.54 -12.76
N MET A 281 12.37 8.33 -13.32
CA MET A 281 12.21 8.11 -14.77
C MET A 281 10.80 8.38 -15.29
N LEU A 282 9.78 8.39 -14.42
CA LEU A 282 8.42 8.71 -14.82
C LEU A 282 8.34 10.20 -15.25
N PRO A 283 7.68 10.51 -16.39
CA PRO A 283 7.41 11.88 -16.76
C PRO A 283 6.65 12.63 -15.67
N GLN A 284 7.02 13.88 -15.42
CA GLN A 284 6.37 14.70 -14.39
C GLN A 284 4.86 14.81 -14.60
N ALA A 285 4.41 14.93 -15.84
CA ALA A 285 2.99 15.02 -16.19
C ALA A 285 2.22 13.75 -15.74
N ILE A 286 2.80 12.55 -15.93
CA ILE A 286 2.20 11.30 -15.49
C ILE A 286 2.05 11.28 -13.96
N VAL A 287 3.11 11.65 -13.23
CA VAL A 287 3.06 11.69 -11.76
C VAL A 287 2.03 12.70 -11.26
N GLN A 288 1.97 13.87 -11.87
CA GLN A 288 1.00 14.91 -11.51
C GLN A 288 -0.44 14.48 -11.77
N GLU A 289 -0.71 13.90 -12.94
CA GLU A 289 -2.04 13.38 -13.30
C GLU A 289 -2.45 12.25 -12.35
N SER A 290 -1.56 11.29 -12.09
CA SER A 290 -1.79 10.20 -11.14
C SER A 290 -2.11 10.69 -9.73
N LEU A 291 -1.37 11.68 -9.23
CA LEU A 291 -1.60 12.25 -7.90
C LEU A 291 -2.96 12.97 -7.82
N ARG A 292 -3.33 13.72 -8.85
CA ARG A 292 -4.63 14.39 -8.92
C ARG A 292 -5.77 13.37 -9.00
N ALA A 293 -5.61 12.31 -9.79
CA ALA A 293 -6.59 11.21 -9.87
C ALA A 293 -6.77 10.48 -8.53
N SER A 294 -5.69 10.35 -7.75
CA SER A 294 -5.71 9.69 -6.45
C SER A 294 -6.13 10.58 -5.28
N ALA A 295 -6.28 11.89 -5.46
CA ALA A 295 -6.44 12.83 -4.35
C ALA A 295 -7.61 12.49 -3.41
N SER A 296 -8.77 12.09 -3.97
CA SER A 296 -9.95 11.71 -3.21
C SER A 296 -9.84 10.35 -2.51
N HIS A 297 -8.86 9.54 -2.88
CA HIS A 297 -8.62 8.22 -2.29
C HIS A 297 -7.73 8.26 -1.05
N TYR A 298 -6.99 9.36 -0.83
CA TYR A 298 -6.13 9.51 0.35
C TYR A 298 -6.96 9.81 1.60
N VAL A 299 -6.98 8.85 2.51
CA VAL A 299 -7.69 8.94 3.80
C VAL A 299 -6.81 8.32 4.88
N SER A 300 -6.52 9.10 5.94
CA SER A 300 -5.64 8.65 7.02
C SER A 300 -6.34 7.91 8.16
N ASP A 301 -7.67 8.08 8.32
CA ASP A 301 -8.43 7.42 9.40
C ASP A 301 -8.52 5.90 9.18
N PRO A 302 -7.91 5.08 10.04
CA PRO A 302 -7.96 3.63 9.90
C PRO A 302 -9.32 3.03 10.28
N SER A 303 -10.18 3.76 10.99
CA SER A 303 -11.47 3.24 11.45
C SER A 303 -12.43 2.96 10.30
N ILE A 304 -12.32 3.71 9.20
CA ILE A 304 -13.23 3.60 8.06
C ILE A 304 -13.10 2.28 7.27
N ILE A 305 -11.97 1.57 7.42
CA ILE A 305 -11.72 0.32 6.69
C ILE A 305 -11.93 -0.93 7.55
N VAL A 306 -12.20 -0.82 8.83
CA VAL A 306 -12.33 -1.97 9.75
C VAL A 306 -13.38 -2.97 9.26
N ASP A 307 -14.57 -2.48 8.90
CA ASP A 307 -15.67 -3.32 8.42
C ASP A 307 -15.37 -3.99 7.08
N SER A 308 -14.73 -3.26 6.16
CA SER A 308 -14.33 -3.79 4.86
C SER A 308 -13.24 -4.86 5.01
N VAL A 309 -12.29 -4.67 5.92
CA VAL A 309 -11.27 -5.68 6.25
C VAL A 309 -11.91 -6.92 6.86
N SER A 310 -12.91 -6.77 7.73
CA SER A 310 -13.65 -7.89 8.30
C SER A 310 -14.36 -8.71 7.21
N LYS A 311 -15.07 -8.06 6.31
CA LYS A 311 -15.74 -8.73 5.18
C LYS A 311 -14.77 -9.48 4.27
N LEU A 312 -13.60 -8.88 4.01
CA LEU A 312 -12.57 -9.54 3.19
C LEU A 312 -11.93 -10.71 3.93
N GLN A 313 -11.70 -10.60 5.24
CA GLN A 313 -11.23 -11.73 6.04
C GLN A 313 -12.20 -12.90 5.98
N ASP A 314 -13.49 -12.63 6.18
CA ASP A 314 -14.53 -13.67 6.12
C ASP A 314 -14.56 -14.34 4.73
N PHE A 315 -14.43 -13.54 3.67
CA PHE A 315 -14.32 -14.06 2.31
C PHE A 315 -13.06 -14.94 2.12
N GLU A 316 -11.91 -14.52 2.61
CA GLU A 316 -10.67 -15.29 2.51
C GLU A 316 -10.75 -16.61 3.27
N VAL A 317 -11.35 -16.62 4.47
CA VAL A 317 -11.57 -17.84 5.26
C VAL A 317 -12.53 -18.80 4.55
N GLN A 318 -13.67 -18.30 4.06
CA GLN A 318 -14.65 -19.10 3.32
C GLN A 318 -14.10 -19.72 2.02
N ASN A 319 -13.09 -19.09 1.44
CA ASN A 319 -12.47 -19.55 0.20
C ASN A 319 -11.11 -20.23 0.40
N GLY A 320 -10.72 -20.52 1.66
CA GLY A 320 -9.49 -21.22 1.98
C GLY A 320 -8.20 -20.44 1.73
N LEU A 321 -8.29 -19.12 1.55
CA LEU A 321 -7.15 -18.22 1.37
C LEU A 321 -6.53 -17.85 2.72
N LEU A 322 -7.33 -17.82 3.77
CA LEU A 322 -6.91 -17.66 5.16
C LEU A 322 -7.45 -18.84 5.98
N HIS A 323 -6.60 -19.50 6.77
CA HIS A 323 -6.99 -20.69 7.52
C HIS A 323 -7.82 -20.38 8.76
N THR A 324 -7.57 -19.25 9.41
CA THR A 324 -8.21 -18.90 10.69
C THR A 324 -8.51 -17.42 10.72
N ALA A 325 -9.78 -17.08 11.01
CA ALA A 325 -10.17 -15.70 11.28
C ALA A 325 -9.47 -15.18 12.56
N GLN A 326 -9.05 -13.93 12.52
CA GLN A 326 -8.54 -13.21 13.68
C GLN A 326 -9.53 -12.09 14.04
N PRO A 327 -9.63 -11.68 15.31
CA PRO A 327 -10.41 -10.50 15.65
C PRO A 327 -9.82 -9.27 14.91
N VAL A 328 -10.53 -8.79 13.89
CA VAL A 328 -10.04 -7.70 13.03
C VAL A 328 -9.77 -6.43 13.84
N ALA A 329 -10.58 -6.14 14.87
CA ALA A 329 -10.34 -5.03 15.77
C ALA A 329 -8.96 -5.06 16.42
N ASP A 330 -8.41 -6.25 16.68
CA ASP A 330 -7.09 -6.41 17.28
C ASP A 330 -5.95 -6.07 16.30
N LEU A 331 -6.23 -5.99 15.00
CA LEU A 331 -5.24 -5.53 14.01
C LEU A 331 -5.04 -4.01 14.09
N PHE A 332 -6.02 -3.25 14.56
CA PHE A 332 -6.01 -1.79 14.53
C PHE A 332 -5.62 -1.18 15.87
N ASP A 333 -4.83 -0.10 15.84
CA ASP A 333 -4.55 0.78 16.98
C ASP A 333 -5.22 2.15 16.71
N LEU A 334 -6.54 2.18 16.89
CA LEU A 334 -7.33 3.38 16.67
C LEU A 334 -7.05 4.45 17.73
N GLU A 335 -6.55 4.07 18.91
CA GLU A 335 -6.24 4.99 19.99
C GLU A 335 -5.05 5.89 19.64
N SER A 336 -4.00 5.32 19.08
CA SER A 336 -2.85 6.11 18.60
C SER A 336 -3.27 7.16 17.57
N TYR A 337 -4.18 6.82 16.65
CA TYR A 337 -4.72 7.78 15.69
C TYR A 337 -5.52 8.89 16.36
N ARG A 338 -6.45 8.55 17.27
CA ARG A 338 -7.29 9.53 17.98
C ARG A 338 -6.49 10.51 18.85
N ARG A 339 -5.33 10.08 19.41
CA ARG A 339 -4.45 10.97 20.17
C ARG A 339 -3.87 12.12 19.35
N LEU A 340 -3.90 12.04 18.02
CA LEU A 340 -3.52 13.17 17.15
C LEU A 340 -4.59 14.27 17.06
N GLY A 341 -5.74 14.11 17.72
CA GLY A 341 -6.84 15.08 17.68
C GLY A 341 -7.66 14.98 16.37
N LYS A 342 -7.62 13.82 15.72
CA LYS A 342 -8.32 13.52 14.46
C LYS A 342 -9.59 12.69 14.73
#